data_98f33ba01d5a154e4f31abc455d33103
#
_entry.id   98f33ba01d5a154e4f31abc455d33103
#
_cell.length_a   1.000
_cell.length_b   1.000
_cell.length_c   1.000
_cell.angle_alpha   90.00
_cell.angle_beta   90.00
_cell.angle_gamma   90.00
#
_symmetry.space_group_name_H-M   'P 1'
#
loop_
_entity.id
_entity.type
_entity.pdbx_description
1 polymer ?
#
loop_
_entity_poly.entity_id
_entity_poly.type
_entity_poly.pdbx_seq_one_letter_code
_entity_poly.pdbx_strand_id
1 'polypeptide(L)'
;MTSPPTARDRAKAERSDAILREAARLFAESGYNGVSLEDIGAAVGVSGPAVYRHFAGKQALLGAVLIKVSDDLVSGGTRVAADGSTPEERIHALVAFHVEFALGNADVIRVHDRDVVHLS
;
A
#
# COMPACT_ATOMS: atom_id res chain seq x y z
N MET A 1 -4.05 27.72 -6.21
CA MET A 1 -5.28 27.06 -5.74
C MET A 1 -5.57 25.88 -6.63
N THR A 2 -5.63 24.69 -6.06
CA THR A 2 -5.87 23.47 -6.82
C THR A 2 -7.38 23.24 -7.02
N SER A 3 -7.77 22.85 -8.23
CA SER A 3 -9.15 22.48 -8.51
C SER A 3 -9.51 21.19 -7.77
N PRO A 4 -10.77 21.02 -7.35
CA PRO A 4 -11.20 19.76 -6.77
C PRO A 4 -11.08 18.62 -7.80
N PRO A 5 -10.80 17.39 -7.34
CA PRO A 5 -10.68 16.25 -8.25
C PRO A 5 -12.01 15.99 -8.98
N THR A 6 -11.91 15.64 -10.26
CA THR A 6 -13.05 15.27 -11.08
C THR A 6 -13.43 13.82 -10.81
N ALA A 7 -14.60 13.38 -11.31
CA ALA A 7 -15.01 11.98 -11.26
C ALA A 7 -13.97 11.07 -11.95
N ARG A 8 -13.36 11.54 -13.04
CA ARG A 8 -12.32 10.82 -13.76
C ARG A 8 -11.06 10.66 -12.87
N ASP A 9 -10.67 11.73 -12.18
CA ASP A 9 -9.51 11.69 -11.29
C ASP A 9 -9.73 10.71 -10.13
N ARG A 10 -10.94 10.69 -9.57
CA ARG A 10 -11.29 9.76 -8.50
C ARG A 10 -11.28 8.31 -8.98
N ALA A 11 -11.82 8.04 -10.16
CA ALA A 11 -11.82 6.70 -10.74
C ALA A 11 -10.40 6.20 -10.99
N LYS A 12 -9.52 7.09 -11.48
CA LYS A 12 -8.10 6.77 -11.69
C LYS A 12 -7.40 6.44 -10.37
N ALA A 13 -7.65 7.23 -9.33
CA ALA A 13 -7.07 7.01 -8.01
C ALA A 13 -7.55 5.69 -7.40
N GLU A 14 -8.84 5.38 -7.53
CA GLU A 14 -9.41 4.12 -7.04
C GLU A 14 -8.79 2.92 -7.75
N ARG A 15 -8.55 3.03 -9.05
CA ARG A 15 -7.92 1.98 -9.84
C ARG A 15 -6.45 1.78 -9.42
N SER A 16 -5.72 2.87 -9.20
CA SER A 16 -4.35 2.80 -8.70
C SER A 16 -4.29 2.10 -7.34
N ASP A 17 -5.20 2.44 -6.45
CA ASP A 17 -5.27 1.82 -5.12
C ASP A 17 -5.61 0.33 -5.20
N ALA A 18 -6.50 -0.05 -6.11
CA ALA A 18 -6.85 -1.46 -6.32
C ALA A 18 -5.62 -2.25 -6.84
N ILE A 19 -4.87 -1.66 -7.78
CA ILE A 19 -3.65 -2.26 -8.30
C ILE A 19 -2.63 -2.47 -7.18
N LEU A 20 -2.44 -1.46 -6.33
CA LEU A 20 -1.51 -1.56 -5.20
C LEU A 20 -1.89 -2.65 -4.21
N ARG A 21 -3.18 -2.77 -3.89
CA ARG A 21 -3.66 -3.82 -2.98
C ARG A 21 -3.41 -5.21 -3.53
N GLU A 22 -3.76 -5.43 -4.80
CA GLU A 22 -3.57 -6.73 -5.42
C GLU A 22 -2.10 -7.06 -5.64
N ALA A 23 -1.27 -6.06 -5.98
CA ALA A 23 0.15 -6.24 -6.08
C ALA A 23 0.76 -6.67 -4.75
N ALA A 24 0.36 -6.02 -3.66
CA ALA A 24 0.84 -6.38 -2.32
C ALA A 24 0.49 -7.82 -1.97
N ARG A 25 -0.75 -8.23 -2.25
CA ARG A 25 -1.22 -9.58 -1.99
C ARG A 25 -0.44 -10.61 -2.82
N LEU A 26 -0.30 -10.38 -4.12
CA LEU A 26 0.37 -11.31 -5.01
C LEU A 26 1.86 -11.42 -4.71
N PHE A 27 2.53 -10.31 -4.44
CA PHE A 27 3.94 -10.32 -4.03
C PHE A 27 4.14 -11.11 -2.74
N ALA A 28 3.22 -10.97 -1.79
CA ALA A 28 3.29 -11.69 -0.52
C ALA A 28 3.11 -13.19 -0.71
N GLU A 29 2.19 -13.59 -1.58
CA GLU A 29 1.89 -15.01 -1.84
C GLU A 29 2.96 -15.69 -2.68
N SER A 30 3.44 -15.03 -3.73
CA SER A 30 4.27 -15.66 -4.77
C SER A 30 5.67 -15.07 -4.89
N GLY A 31 6.00 -14.04 -4.14
CA GLY A 31 7.28 -13.34 -4.23
C GLY A 31 7.34 -12.40 -5.43
N TYR A 32 8.30 -11.49 -5.41
CA TYR A 32 8.46 -10.48 -6.46
C TYR A 32 8.63 -11.13 -7.84
N ASN A 33 9.49 -12.13 -7.94
CA ASN A 33 9.80 -12.76 -9.22
C ASN A 33 8.68 -13.69 -9.71
N GLY A 34 7.78 -14.11 -8.84
CA GLY A 34 6.68 -15.01 -9.18
C GLY A 34 5.42 -14.31 -9.70
N VAL A 35 5.45 -13.00 -9.87
CA VAL A 35 4.28 -12.21 -10.26
C VAL A 35 4.61 -11.37 -11.49
N SER A 36 3.71 -11.38 -12.48
CA SER A 36 3.80 -10.51 -13.66
C SER A 36 2.81 -9.35 -13.54
N LEU A 37 3.00 -8.31 -14.37
CA LEU A 37 2.03 -7.21 -14.46
C LEU A 37 0.68 -7.70 -15.00
N GLU A 38 0.71 -8.71 -15.86
CA GLU A 38 -0.51 -9.35 -16.37
C GLU A 38 -1.29 -10.03 -15.24
N ASP A 39 -0.60 -10.69 -14.32
CA ASP A 39 -1.22 -11.31 -13.14
C ASP A 39 -1.94 -10.27 -12.29
N ILE A 40 -1.28 -9.14 -12.05
CA ILE A 40 -1.84 -8.04 -11.28
C ILE A 40 -3.06 -7.44 -12.00
N GLY A 41 -2.92 -7.22 -13.31
CA GLY A 41 -4.02 -6.73 -14.13
C GLY A 41 -5.23 -7.64 -14.08
N ALA A 42 -5.02 -8.95 -14.21
CA ALA A 42 -6.10 -9.93 -14.15
C ALA A 42 -6.84 -9.88 -12.81
N ALA A 43 -6.12 -9.68 -11.71
CA ALA A 43 -6.70 -9.61 -10.37
C ALA A 43 -7.61 -8.38 -10.19
N VAL A 44 -7.34 -7.28 -10.89
CA VAL A 44 -8.18 -6.07 -10.83
C VAL A 44 -9.10 -5.92 -12.05
N GLY A 45 -9.05 -6.85 -12.99
CA GLY A 45 -9.92 -6.81 -14.17
C GLY A 45 -9.45 -5.85 -15.27
N VAL A 46 -8.13 -5.60 -15.38
CA VAL A 46 -7.56 -4.76 -16.43
C VAL A 46 -6.41 -5.49 -17.12
N SER A 47 -5.98 -4.99 -18.28
CA SER A 47 -4.86 -5.59 -19.02
C SER A 47 -3.52 -5.20 -18.41
N GLY A 48 -2.46 -5.96 -18.74
CA GLY A 48 -1.09 -5.61 -18.37
C GLY A 48 -0.71 -4.19 -18.82
N PRO A 49 -0.93 -3.81 -20.11
CA PRO A 49 -0.69 -2.43 -20.54
C PRO A 49 -1.44 -1.37 -19.73
N ALA A 50 -2.65 -1.68 -19.25
CA ALA A 50 -3.39 -0.76 -18.38
C ALA A 50 -2.69 -0.55 -17.05
N VAL A 51 -2.05 -1.58 -16.49
CA VAL A 51 -1.23 -1.45 -15.27
C VAL A 51 -0.05 -0.50 -15.52
N TYR A 52 0.59 -0.60 -16.69
CA TYR A 52 1.70 0.29 -17.05
C TYR A 52 1.32 1.77 -17.10
N ARG A 53 0.05 2.08 -17.34
CA ARG A 53 -0.42 3.48 -17.30
C ARG A 53 -0.39 4.07 -15.90
N HIS A 54 -0.41 3.23 -14.88
CA HIS A 54 -0.37 3.66 -13.49
C HIS A 54 1.02 3.54 -12.88
N PHE A 55 1.78 2.53 -13.28
CA PHE A 55 3.10 2.24 -12.72
C PHE A 55 4.05 1.81 -13.83
N ALA A 56 5.25 2.38 -13.85
CA ALA A 56 6.21 2.18 -14.93
C ALA A 56 6.77 0.75 -15.04
N GLY A 57 6.55 -0.09 -14.05
CA GLY A 57 7.01 -1.48 -14.05
C GLY A 57 6.90 -2.11 -12.68
N LYS A 58 7.32 -3.37 -12.56
CA LYS A 58 7.22 -4.13 -11.30
C LYS A 58 7.99 -3.47 -10.16
N GLN A 59 9.19 -2.96 -10.43
CA GLN A 59 10.01 -2.32 -9.42
C GLN A 59 9.35 -1.04 -8.89
N ALA A 60 8.82 -0.22 -9.79
CA ALA A 60 8.08 0.99 -9.40
C ALA A 60 6.84 0.63 -8.59
N LEU A 61 6.17 -0.44 -8.97
CA LEU A 61 4.98 -0.92 -8.26
C LEU A 61 5.33 -1.42 -6.85
N LEU A 62 6.41 -2.19 -6.71
CA LEU A 62 6.87 -2.65 -5.40
C LEU A 62 7.22 -1.45 -4.51
N GLY A 63 7.95 -0.47 -5.04
CA GLY A 63 8.28 0.74 -4.31
C GLY A 63 7.04 1.49 -3.85
N ALA A 64 6.03 1.62 -4.71
CA ALA A 64 4.78 2.29 -4.38
C ALA A 64 4.01 1.55 -3.27
N VAL A 65 3.99 0.21 -3.30
CA VAL A 65 3.38 -0.60 -2.24
C VAL A 65 4.04 -0.30 -0.89
N LEU A 66 5.36 -0.30 -0.85
CA LEU A 66 6.11 -0.08 0.39
C LEU A 66 5.95 1.35 0.92
N ILE A 67 5.95 2.34 0.01
CA ILE A 67 5.73 3.74 0.38
C ILE A 67 4.35 3.93 0.99
N LYS A 68 3.31 3.34 0.38
CA LYS A 68 1.95 3.46 0.89
C LYS A 68 1.82 2.91 2.30
N VAL A 69 2.42 1.76 2.57
CA VAL A 69 2.40 1.17 3.92
C VAL A 69 3.12 2.07 4.92
N SER A 70 4.28 2.61 4.54
CA SER A 70 5.03 3.52 5.40
C SER A 70 4.22 4.78 5.72
N ASP A 71 3.57 5.36 4.71
CA ASP A 71 2.73 6.54 4.89
C ASP A 71 1.54 6.25 5.79
N ASP A 72 0.88 5.12 5.60
CA ASP A 72 -0.27 4.71 6.41
C ASP A 72 0.13 4.53 7.86
N LEU A 73 1.28 3.92 8.10
CA LEU A 73 1.79 3.70 9.45
C LEU A 73 2.11 5.04 10.14
N VAL A 74 2.83 5.92 9.46
CA VAL A 74 3.20 7.24 10.01
C VAL A 74 1.95 8.08 10.27
N SER A 75 1.05 8.16 9.29
CA SER A 75 -0.18 8.97 9.42
C SER A 75 -1.07 8.46 10.55
N GLY A 76 -1.25 7.15 10.64
CA GLY A 76 -2.06 6.55 11.70
C GLY A 76 -1.45 6.75 13.08
N GLY A 77 -0.14 6.51 13.20
CA GLY A 77 0.57 6.73 14.46
C GLY A 77 0.55 8.17 14.91
N THR A 78 0.69 9.11 13.97
CA THR A 78 0.64 10.55 14.27
C THR A 78 -0.75 10.94 14.78
N ARG A 79 -1.82 10.46 14.16
CA ARG A 79 -3.19 10.74 14.62
C ARG A 79 -3.44 10.22 16.02
N VAL A 80 -2.99 9.01 16.31
CA VAL A 80 -3.15 8.41 17.63
C VAL A 80 -2.37 9.19 18.68
N ALA A 81 -1.15 9.61 18.36
CA ALA A 81 -0.31 10.38 19.28
C ALA A 81 -0.86 11.79 19.53
N ALA A 82 -1.60 12.34 18.57
CA ALA A 82 -2.17 13.69 18.68
C ALA A 82 -3.50 13.73 19.44
N ASP A 83 -4.09 12.60 19.76
CA ASP A 83 -5.30 12.53 20.56
C ASP A 83 -5.03 13.15 21.95
N GLY A 84 -5.96 13.98 22.44
CA GLY A 84 -5.81 14.74 23.67
C GLY A 84 -5.88 13.95 24.98
N SER A 85 -5.61 12.66 24.94
CA SER A 85 -5.66 11.75 26.07
C SER A 85 -4.47 11.92 27.02
N THR A 86 -4.51 11.22 28.16
CA THR A 86 -3.38 11.17 29.08
C THR A 86 -2.21 10.41 28.42
N PRO A 87 -0.96 10.61 28.92
CA PRO A 87 0.18 9.85 28.39
C PRO A 87 -0.02 8.34 28.40
N GLU A 88 -0.63 7.79 29.46
CA GLU A 88 -0.91 6.36 29.55
C GLU A 88 -1.90 5.90 28.49
N GLU A 89 -2.97 6.66 28.29
CA GLU A 89 -3.96 6.37 27.26
C GLU A 89 -3.37 6.44 25.87
N ARG A 90 -2.47 7.39 25.62
CA ARG A 90 -1.77 7.52 24.34
C ARG A 90 -0.88 6.33 24.05
N ILE A 91 -0.17 5.84 25.06
CA ILE A 91 0.69 4.66 24.91
C ILE A 91 -0.17 3.44 24.57
N HIS A 92 -1.26 3.23 25.30
CA HIS A 92 -2.19 2.12 24.99
C HIS A 92 -2.76 2.21 23.59
N ALA A 93 -3.16 3.41 23.18
CA ALA A 93 -3.71 3.63 21.84
C ALA A 93 -2.68 3.38 20.75
N LEU A 94 -1.42 3.80 20.95
CA LEU A 94 -0.34 3.55 20.00
C LEU A 94 -0.03 2.05 19.87
N VAL A 95 0.03 1.34 20.99
CA VAL A 95 0.24 -0.11 20.96
C VAL A 95 -0.90 -0.81 20.22
N ALA A 96 -2.15 -0.45 20.54
CA ALA A 96 -3.32 -1.02 19.86
C ALA A 96 -3.29 -0.73 18.36
N PHE A 97 -2.95 0.50 17.97
CA PHE A 97 -2.82 0.88 16.56
C PHE A 97 -1.77 0.03 15.84
N HIS A 98 -0.59 -0.14 16.44
CA HIS A 98 0.48 -0.92 15.81
C HIS A 98 0.11 -2.40 15.67
N VAL A 99 -0.56 -2.98 16.67
CA VAL A 99 -1.02 -4.36 16.58
C VAL A 99 -2.07 -4.53 15.49
N GLU A 100 -3.06 -3.65 15.45
CA GLU A 100 -4.09 -3.68 14.41
C GLU A 100 -3.50 -3.48 13.01
N PHE A 101 -2.55 -2.54 12.90
CA PHE A 101 -1.89 -2.27 11.63
C PHE A 101 -1.11 -3.50 11.15
N ALA A 102 -0.35 -4.14 12.03
CA ALA A 102 0.43 -5.32 11.69
C ALA A 102 -0.47 -6.48 11.26
N LEU A 103 -1.57 -6.71 11.96
CA LEU A 103 -2.50 -7.78 11.62
C LEU A 103 -3.22 -7.50 10.29
N GLY A 104 -3.62 -6.25 10.06
CA GLY A 104 -4.31 -5.87 8.84
C GLY A 104 -3.41 -5.75 7.62
N ASN A 105 -2.09 -5.63 7.82
CA ASN A 105 -1.12 -5.44 6.73
C ASN A 105 -0.04 -6.52 6.72
N ALA A 106 -0.34 -7.70 7.24
CA ALA A 106 0.64 -8.79 7.34
C ALA A 106 1.27 -9.13 5.99
N ASP A 107 0.47 -9.13 4.91
CA ASP A 107 0.97 -9.42 3.57
C ASP A 107 1.99 -8.40 3.10
N VAL A 108 1.73 -7.12 3.37
CA VAL A 108 2.61 -6.03 2.95
C VAL A 108 3.90 -6.02 3.77
N ILE A 109 3.80 -6.28 5.06
CA ILE A 109 4.98 -6.39 5.93
C ILE A 109 5.88 -7.53 5.46
N ARG A 110 5.28 -8.65 5.07
CA ARG A 110 6.03 -9.80 4.50
C ARG A 110 6.74 -9.41 3.21
N VAL A 111 6.11 -8.62 2.35
CA VAL A 111 6.73 -8.10 1.13
C VAL A 111 7.92 -7.20 1.47
N HIS A 112 7.77 -6.30 2.44
CA HIS A 112 8.85 -5.43 2.87
C HIS A 112 10.07 -6.25 3.32
N ASP A 113 9.86 -7.22 4.19
CA ASP A 113 10.95 -7.99 4.78
C ASP A 113 11.64 -8.90 3.76
N ARG A 114 10.88 -9.46 2.83
CA ARG A 114 11.41 -10.43 1.86
C ARG A 114 11.93 -9.79 0.59
N ASP A 115 11.19 -8.82 0.06
CA ASP A 115 11.41 -8.33 -1.30
C ASP A 115 12.05 -6.94 -1.41
N VAL A 116 12.36 -6.28 -0.30
CA VAL A 116 12.97 -4.94 -0.31
C VAL A 116 14.31 -4.93 -1.06
N VAL A 117 15.00 -6.05 -1.11
CA VAL A 117 16.29 -6.20 -1.83
C VAL A 117 16.14 -5.97 -3.34
N HIS A 118 14.93 -6.08 -3.89
CA HIS A 118 14.67 -5.84 -5.31
C HIS A 118 14.51 -4.34 -5.65
N LEU A 119 14.51 -3.48 -4.66
CA LEU A 119 14.50 -2.04 -4.87
C LEU A 119 15.93 -1.54 -5.09
N SER A 120 16.11 -0.71 -6.08
CA SER A 120 17.42 -0.15 -6.39
C SER A 120 17.50 1.32 -5.99
#